data_a275b70cbc8fbdb49fce1d91c1489cdd
#
_entry.id   a275b70cbc8fbdb49fce1d91c1489cdd
#
_cell.length_a   1.000
_cell.length_b   1.000
_cell.length_c   1.000
_cell.angle_alpha   90.00
_cell.angle_beta   90.00
_cell.angle_gamma   90.00
#
_symmetry.space_group_name_H-M   'P 1'
#
loop_
_entity.id
_entity.type
_entity.pdbx_description
1 polymer ?
#
loop_
_entity_poly.entity_id
_entity_poly.type
_entity_poly.pdbx_seq_one_letter_code
_entity_poly.pdbx_strand_id
1 'polypeptide(L)'
;KEGAEATLLDRQVQLDYTEIKAPFSAVVVDRAIKLGDTVSPNQVLFRVSDFDPLLCKIQVPEKELPRLHKDQPAYLTVEAWPGERFEAKVLRLSPVVDATTGTIRVTLEVQGQSKLRPGMFASVYLEIDRHEDALTIPKSALSLESLGDTVYVVNGDLAARRPIQLGYEEADTVEVISGLEENDHVIVVGQDGLSDGTPI
;
A
#
# COMPACT_ATOMS: atom_id res chain seq x y z
N LYS A 1 60.52 -11.60 -15.42
CA LYS A 1 59.54 -12.11 -14.46
C LYS A 1 58.19 -11.42 -14.64
N GLU A 2 58.13 -10.07 -14.59
CA GLU A 2 56.89 -9.30 -14.74
C GLU A 2 56.10 -9.61 -16.04
N GLY A 3 56.76 -9.79 -17.16
CA GLY A 3 56.06 -10.12 -18.42
C GLY A 3 55.41 -11.52 -18.41
N ALA A 4 55.98 -12.48 -17.74
CA ALA A 4 55.41 -13.81 -17.61
C ALA A 4 54.21 -13.85 -16.64
N GLU A 5 54.25 -13.04 -15.58
CA GLU A 5 53.17 -12.89 -14.60
C GLU A 5 51.95 -12.16 -15.25
N ALA A 6 52.19 -11.11 -16.05
CA ALA A 6 51.15 -10.42 -16.81
C ALA A 6 50.47 -11.37 -17.83
N THR A 7 51.28 -12.20 -18.56
CA THR A 7 50.72 -13.18 -19.49
C THR A 7 49.89 -14.25 -18.78
N LEU A 8 50.30 -14.70 -17.61
CA LEU A 8 49.57 -15.70 -16.85
C LEU A 8 48.21 -15.10 -16.37
N LEU A 9 48.24 -13.87 -15.90
CA LEU A 9 47.03 -13.18 -15.45
C LEU A 9 46.01 -13.01 -16.61
N ASP A 10 46.54 -12.61 -17.81
CA ASP A 10 45.68 -12.47 -18.99
C ASP A 10 45.01 -13.80 -19.38
N ARG A 11 45.79 -14.91 -19.35
CA ARG A 11 45.23 -16.24 -19.61
C ARG A 11 44.21 -16.70 -18.57
N GLN A 12 44.42 -16.32 -17.35
CA GLN A 12 43.49 -16.63 -16.27
C GLN A 12 42.16 -15.88 -16.40
N VAL A 13 42.22 -14.59 -16.75
CA VAL A 13 41.03 -13.79 -17.10
C VAL A 13 40.28 -14.35 -18.30
N GLN A 14 41.01 -14.79 -19.33
CA GLN A 14 40.38 -15.44 -20.49
C GLN A 14 39.66 -16.74 -20.12
N LEU A 15 40.23 -17.53 -19.21
CA LEU A 15 39.61 -18.75 -18.71
C LEU A 15 38.35 -18.41 -17.86
N ASP A 16 38.41 -17.41 -17.00
CA ASP A 16 37.29 -16.99 -16.19
C ASP A 16 36.10 -16.53 -17.06
N TYR A 17 36.36 -15.91 -18.19
CA TYR A 17 35.29 -15.53 -19.15
C TYR A 17 34.62 -16.73 -19.85
N THR A 18 35.18 -17.93 -19.76
CA THR A 18 34.51 -19.14 -20.29
C THR A 18 33.41 -19.65 -19.35
N GLU A 19 33.40 -19.20 -18.10
CA GLU A 19 32.42 -19.57 -17.10
C GLU A 19 31.54 -18.36 -16.74
N ILE A 20 30.28 -18.40 -17.17
CA ILE A 20 29.32 -17.30 -16.93
C ILE A 20 28.60 -17.54 -15.62
N LYS A 21 28.84 -16.71 -14.62
CA LYS A 21 28.25 -16.77 -13.29
C LYS A 21 27.27 -15.63 -13.05
N ALA A 22 26.20 -15.92 -12.29
CA ALA A 22 25.31 -14.87 -11.79
C ALA A 22 26.08 -14.00 -10.76
N PRO A 23 26.04 -12.67 -10.86
CA PRO A 23 26.76 -11.76 -9.95
C PRO A 23 26.10 -11.65 -8.56
N PHE A 24 24.88 -12.14 -8.39
CA PHE A 24 24.11 -12.16 -7.15
C PHE A 24 23.11 -13.32 -7.15
N SER A 25 22.56 -13.64 -6.00
CA SER A 25 21.47 -14.63 -5.87
C SER A 25 20.23 -14.12 -6.60
N ALA A 26 19.75 -14.88 -7.59
CA ALA A 26 18.65 -14.45 -8.43
C ALA A 26 17.93 -15.63 -9.08
N VAL A 27 16.79 -15.34 -9.67
CA VAL A 27 16.03 -16.29 -10.48
C VAL A 27 16.28 -15.99 -11.96
N VAL A 28 16.54 -17.03 -12.75
CA VAL A 28 16.62 -16.91 -14.20
C VAL A 28 15.22 -16.69 -14.77
N VAL A 29 14.97 -15.50 -15.31
CA VAL A 29 13.67 -15.13 -15.89
C VAL A 29 13.61 -15.35 -17.40
N ASP A 30 14.76 -15.36 -18.05
CA ASP A 30 14.86 -15.63 -19.50
C ASP A 30 16.20 -16.28 -19.83
N ARG A 31 16.16 -17.23 -20.76
CA ARG A 31 17.34 -17.91 -21.29
C ARG A 31 17.32 -17.84 -22.80
N ALA A 32 18.18 -17.02 -23.38
CA ALA A 32 18.27 -16.76 -24.82
C ALA A 32 19.16 -17.76 -25.60
N ILE A 33 19.78 -18.72 -24.90
CA ILE A 33 20.69 -19.70 -25.50
C ILE A 33 20.30 -21.14 -25.22
N LYS A 34 20.77 -22.05 -26.06
CA LYS A 34 20.66 -23.52 -25.95
C LYS A 34 22.03 -24.16 -26.01
N LEU A 35 22.11 -25.40 -25.58
CA LEU A 35 23.33 -26.19 -25.73
C LEU A 35 23.64 -26.37 -27.23
N GLY A 36 24.90 -26.07 -27.62
CA GLY A 36 25.37 -26.12 -29.00
C GLY A 36 25.30 -24.79 -29.77
N ASP A 37 24.68 -23.76 -29.18
CA ASP A 37 24.67 -22.44 -29.82
C ASP A 37 26.05 -21.78 -29.80
N THR A 38 26.35 -21.02 -30.84
CA THR A 38 27.52 -20.16 -30.90
C THR A 38 27.18 -18.82 -30.24
N VAL A 39 28.03 -18.36 -29.34
CA VAL A 39 27.85 -17.08 -28.64
C VAL A 39 28.87 -16.05 -29.13
N SER A 40 28.48 -14.79 -29.13
CA SER A 40 29.33 -13.66 -29.48
C SER A 40 29.58 -12.77 -28.24
N PRO A 41 30.70 -12.03 -28.24
CA PRO A 41 30.93 -11.04 -27.16
C PRO A 41 29.76 -10.06 -27.06
N ASN A 42 29.38 -9.70 -25.83
CA ASN A 42 28.26 -8.80 -25.48
C ASN A 42 26.86 -9.33 -25.87
N GLN A 43 26.72 -10.58 -26.27
CA GLN A 43 25.41 -11.20 -26.45
C GLN A 43 24.73 -11.45 -25.08
N VAL A 44 23.44 -11.10 -24.97
CA VAL A 44 22.63 -11.42 -23.79
C VAL A 44 22.29 -12.91 -23.83
N LEU A 45 22.76 -13.66 -22.85
CA LEU A 45 22.56 -15.11 -22.75
C LEU A 45 21.47 -15.48 -21.74
N PHE A 46 21.48 -14.81 -20.61
CA PHE A 46 20.52 -14.99 -19.53
C PHE A 46 20.04 -13.63 -19.03
N ARG A 47 18.78 -13.58 -18.61
CA ARG A 47 18.24 -12.47 -17.83
C ARG A 47 17.91 -13.01 -16.45
N VAL A 48 18.49 -12.40 -15.43
CA VAL A 48 18.27 -12.78 -14.04
C VAL A 48 17.62 -11.61 -13.30
N SER A 49 16.76 -11.92 -12.33
CA SER A 49 16.12 -10.91 -11.50
C SER A 49 16.09 -11.38 -10.05
N ASP A 50 16.35 -10.45 -9.17
CA ASP A 50 16.14 -10.62 -7.74
C ASP A 50 14.71 -10.18 -7.40
N PHE A 51 13.97 -11.01 -6.68
CA PHE A 51 12.59 -10.76 -6.27
C PHE A 51 12.47 -10.58 -4.75
N ASP A 52 13.58 -10.47 -4.05
CA ASP A 52 13.65 -10.27 -2.62
C ASP A 52 14.49 -9.02 -2.26
N PRO A 53 13.84 -7.90 -1.90
CA PRO A 53 12.39 -7.70 -1.77
C PRO A 53 11.67 -7.45 -3.12
N LEU A 54 10.40 -7.85 -3.18
CA LEU A 54 9.53 -7.47 -4.30
C LEU A 54 9.13 -5.99 -4.15
N LEU A 55 9.29 -5.23 -5.22
CA LEU A 55 9.03 -3.80 -5.21
C LEU A 55 7.82 -3.44 -6.07
N CYS A 56 6.93 -2.63 -5.50
CA CYS A 56 5.85 -1.97 -6.22
C CYS A 56 6.18 -0.48 -6.39
N LYS A 57 5.97 0.07 -7.60
CA LYS A 57 6.19 1.48 -7.89
C LYS A 57 4.88 2.12 -8.30
N ILE A 58 4.50 3.18 -7.61
CA ILE A 58 3.30 3.95 -7.90
C ILE A 58 3.65 5.43 -8.14
N GLN A 59 2.74 6.13 -8.80
CA GLN A 59 2.78 7.58 -8.98
C GLN A 59 1.69 8.20 -8.11
N VAL A 60 2.07 9.13 -7.24
CA VAL A 60 1.17 9.80 -6.31
C VAL A 60 1.20 11.30 -6.60
N PRO A 61 0.05 11.99 -6.67
CA PRO A 61 0.00 13.44 -6.86
C PRO A 61 0.81 14.19 -5.79
N GLU A 62 1.52 15.25 -6.18
CA GLU A 62 2.39 16.01 -5.27
C GLU A 62 1.65 16.62 -4.08
N LYS A 63 0.36 16.92 -4.24
CA LYS A 63 -0.50 17.45 -3.17
C LYS A 63 -0.62 16.52 -1.96
N GLU A 64 -0.41 15.21 -2.16
CA GLU A 64 -0.46 14.20 -1.09
C GLU A 64 0.90 14.04 -0.38
N LEU A 65 1.96 14.68 -0.88
CA LEU A 65 3.32 14.57 -0.31
C LEU A 65 3.40 14.86 1.20
N PRO A 66 2.68 15.84 1.77
CA PRO A 66 2.72 16.10 3.21
C PRO A 66 2.24 14.94 4.08
N ARG A 67 1.45 14.02 3.50
CA ARG A 67 0.88 12.85 4.18
C ARG A 67 1.70 11.58 3.99
N LEU A 68 2.78 11.66 3.19
CA LEU A 68 3.60 10.51 2.85
C LEU A 68 4.91 10.53 3.62
N HIS A 69 5.26 9.40 4.20
CA HIS A 69 6.54 9.22 4.87
C HIS A 69 7.12 7.83 4.62
N LYS A 70 8.41 7.69 4.87
CA LYS A 70 9.08 6.40 4.83
C LYS A 70 8.52 5.47 5.91
N ASP A 71 8.53 4.17 5.64
CA ASP A 71 8.03 3.08 6.49
C ASP A 71 6.51 3.15 6.78
N GLN A 72 5.77 4.03 6.07
CA GLN A 72 4.32 4.14 6.14
C GLN A 72 3.68 2.81 5.71
N PRO A 73 2.72 2.28 6.49
CA PRO A 73 2.03 1.06 6.15
C PRO A 73 1.16 1.22 4.91
N ALA A 74 1.08 0.15 4.16
CA ALA A 74 0.27 0.04 2.96
C ALA A 74 -0.17 -1.40 2.76
N TYR A 75 -1.18 -1.62 1.95
CA TYR A 75 -1.49 -2.94 1.43
C TYR A 75 -1.82 -2.84 -0.06
N LEU A 76 -1.70 -3.95 -0.74
CA LEU A 76 -2.09 -4.05 -2.13
C LEU A 76 -3.00 -5.26 -2.36
N THR A 77 -3.82 -5.14 -3.39
CA THR A 77 -4.67 -6.22 -3.90
C THR A 77 -4.34 -6.45 -5.37
N VAL A 78 -4.44 -7.69 -5.81
CA VAL A 78 -4.22 -8.08 -7.21
C VAL A 78 -5.41 -8.91 -7.71
N GLU A 79 -5.77 -8.76 -8.98
CA GLU A 79 -6.90 -9.50 -9.57
C GLU A 79 -6.69 -11.02 -9.56
N ALA A 80 -5.43 -11.47 -9.61
CA ALA A 80 -5.09 -12.89 -9.59
C ALA A 80 -5.47 -13.59 -8.27
N TRP A 81 -5.64 -12.84 -7.17
CA TRP A 81 -5.99 -13.33 -5.83
C TRP A 81 -7.08 -12.45 -5.21
N PRO A 82 -8.34 -12.58 -5.66
CA PRO A 82 -9.44 -11.75 -5.18
C PRO A 82 -9.66 -11.95 -3.68
N GLY A 83 -9.80 -10.83 -2.96
CA GLY A 83 -10.04 -10.83 -1.51
C GLY A 83 -8.78 -10.99 -0.65
N GLU A 84 -7.61 -11.27 -1.23
CA GLU A 84 -6.36 -11.28 -0.48
C GLU A 84 -5.74 -9.88 -0.45
N ARG A 85 -5.25 -9.49 0.74
CA ARG A 85 -4.47 -8.27 0.96
C ARG A 85 -3.01 -8.68 1.19
N PHE A 86 -2.10 -8.02 0.49
CA PHE A 86 -0.67 -8.20 0.66
C PHE A 86 -0.10 -6.98 1.35
N GLU A 87 0.51 -7.19 2.50
CA GLU A 87 1.12 -6.11 3.26
C GLU A 87 2.30 -5.51 2.52
N ALA A 88 2.43 -4.22 2.63
CA ALA A 88 3.52 -3.45 2.04
C ALA A 88 3.87 -2.26 2.95
N LYS A 89 5.02 -1.67 2.71
CA LYS A 89 5.42 -0.42 3.36
C LYS A 89 6.13 0.49 2.37
N VAL A 90 6.05 1.78 2.60
CA VAL A 90 6.78 2.77 1.80
C VAL A 90 8.27 2.63 2.08
N LEU A 91 9.01 2.12 1.11
CA LEU A 91 10.45 1.98 1.17
C LEU A 91 11.14 3.33 0.90
N ARG A 92 10.66 4.06 -0.11
CA ARG A 92 11.30 5.28 -0.59
C ARG A 92 10.33 6.17 -1.36
N LEU A 93 10.42 7.48 -1.09
CA LEU A 93 9.81 8.54 -1.88
C LEU A 93 10.87 9.15 -2.83
N SER A 94 10.49 9.43 -4.06
CA SER A 94 11.38 10.16 -4.98
C SER A 94 11.60 11.58 -4.46
N PRO A 95 12.84 12.07 -4.43
CA PRO A 95 13.11 13.47 -4.06
C PRO A 95 12.73 14.48 -5.15
N VAL A 96 12.28 13.98 -6.33
CA VAL A 96 11.98 14.80 -7.51
C VAL A 96 10.54 14.55 -7.93
N VAL A 97 9.81 15.62 -8.17
CA VAL A 97 8.48 15.62 -8.79
C VAL A 97 8.64 15.55 -10.30
N ASP A 98 7.86 14.71 -10.96
CA ASP A 98 7.74 14.71 -12.40
C ASP A 98 6.87 15.90 -12.83
N ALA A 99 7.51 16.93 -13.40
CA ALA A 99 6.84 18.17 -13.78
C ALA A 99 5.79 17.99 -14.90
N THR A 100 5.86 16.89 -15.65
CA THR A 100 4.91 16.60 -16.73
C THR A 100 3.57 16.10 -16.18
N THR A 101 3.63 15.29 -15.13
CA THR A 101 2.45 14.63 -14.54
C THR A 101 2.04 15.23 -13.19
N GLY A 102 2.87 16.07 -12.57
CA GLY A 102 2.63 16.60 -11.22
C GLY A 102 2.63 15.49 -10.15
N THR A 103 3.39 14.41 -10.36
CA THR A 103 3.42 13.27 -9.46
C THR A 103 4.81 12.99 -8.93
N ILE A 104 4.86 12.33 -7.78
CA ILE A 104 6.08 11.75 -7.23
C ILE A 104 6.04 10.22 -7.35
N ARG A 105 7.20 9.63 -7.54
CA ARG A 105 7.33 8.17 -7.53
C ARG A 105 7.52 7.67 -6.10
N VAL A 106 6.61 6.81 -5.68
CA VAL A 106 6.70 6.10 -4.41
C VAL A 106 7.05 4.64 -4.70
N THR A 107 8.04 4.12 -4.01
CA THR A 107 8.44 2.71 -4.08
C THR A 107 8.05 2.04 -2.79
N LEU A 108 7.27 0.98 -2.90
CA LEU A 108 6.85 0.15 -1.78
C LEU A 108 7.61 -1.18 -1.80
N GLU A 109 7.95 -1.68 -0.64
CA GLU A 109 8.40 -3.03 -0.39
C GLU A 109 7.20 -3.88 -0.04
N VAL A 110 7.01 -4.99 -0.75
CA VAL A 110 5.81 -5.84 -0.65
C VAL A 110 6.17 -7.15 0.02
N GLN A 111 5.37 -7.57 0.98
CA GLN A 111 5.45 -8.88 1.63
C GLN A 111 4.61 -9.92 0.86
N GLY A 112 4.86 -11.21 1.11
CA GLY A 112 4.08 -12.28 0.46
C GLY A 112 4.56 -12.68 -0.94
N GLN A 113 5.84 -12.64 -1.17
CA GLN A 113 6.53 -12.85 -2.46
C GLN A 113 6.21 -14.17 -3.17
N SER A 114 5.75 -15.20 -2.46
CA SER A 114 5.48 -16.53 -3.07
C SER A 114 4.32 -16.53 -4.07
N LYS A 115 3.33 -15.66 -3.89
CA LYS A 115 2.12 -15.57 -4.73
C LYS A 115 2.22 -14.48 -5.80
N LEU A 116 2.97 -13.44 -5.53
CA LEU A 116 3.10 -12.28 -6.42
C LEU A 116 4.20 -12.51 -7.47
N ARG A 117 4.01 -11.94 -8.64
CA ARG A 117 5.00 -11.97 -9.73
C ARG A 117 5.21 -10.57 -10.29
N PRO A 118 6.45 -10.22 -10.66
CA PRO A 118 6.69 -8.98 -11.40
C PRO A 118 5.85 -8.91 -12.67
N GLY A 119 5.32 -7.74 -12.96
CA GLY A 119 4.43 -7.51 -14.09
C GLY A 119 2.94 -7.67 -13.78
N MET A 120 2.56 -8.09 -12.59
CA MET A 120 1.18 -8.05 -12.14
C MET A 120 0.73 -6.61 -11.91
N PHE A 121 -0.54 -6.32 -12.25
CA PHE A 121 -1.20 -5.08 -11.86
C PHE A 121 -1.72 -5.21 -10.44
N ALA A 122 -1.53 -4.16 -9.66
CA ALA A 122 -1.97 -4.10 -8.28
C ALA A 122 -2.65 -2.77 -7.98
N SER A 123 -3.72 -2.81 -7.22
CA SER A 123 -4.30 -1.64 -6.57
C SER A 123 -3.61 -1.46 -5.21
N VAL A 124 -3.05 -0.29 -4.97
CA VAL A 124 -2.29 0.02 -3.75
C VAL A 124 -3.07 0.98 -2.88
N TYR A 125 -3.18 0.65 -1.61
CA TYR A 125 -3.84 1.44 -0.58
C TYR A 125 -2.78 1.87 0.44
N LEU A 126 -2.56 3.17 0.54
CA LEU A 126 -1.66 3.77 1.53
C LEU A 126 -2.49 4.17 2.76
N GLU A 127 -2.05 3.77 3.93
CA GLU A 127 -2.64 4.22 5.19
C GLU A 127 -2.09 5.63 5.49
N ILE A 128 -2.90 6.65 5.22
CA ILE A 128 -2.47 8.05 5.34
C ILE A 128 -2.70 8.63 6.72
N ASP A 129 -3.60 8.02 7.48
CA ASP A 129 -3.86 8.38 8.86
C ASP A 129 -4.50 7.20 9.60
N ARG A 130 -4.32 7.13 10.92
CA ARG A 130 -4.88 6.09 11.76
C ARG A 130 -5.23 6.66 13.11
N HIS A 131 -6.51 6.60 13.43
CA HIS A 131 -7.02 6.91 14.76
C HIS A 131 -7.21 5.61 15.54
N GLU A 132 -6.38 5.38 16.55
CA GLU A 132 -6.54 4.25 17.46
C GLU A 132 -7.57 4.64 18.53
N ASP A 133 -8.39 3.68 18.94
CA ASP A 133 -9.45 3.87 19.96
C ASP A 133 -10.50 4.94 19.61
N ALA A 134 -10.75 5.15 18.30
CA ALA A 134 -11.77 6.08 17.85
C ALA A 134 -13.18 5.59 18.20
N LEU A 135 -14.01 6.48 18.78
CA LEU A 135 -15.43 6.20 19.00
C LEU A 135 -16.14 6.22 17.64
N THR A 136 -16.76 5.11 17.26
CA THR A 136 -17.46 5.00 15.98
C THR A 136 -18.93 4.65 16.18
N ILE A 137 -19.76 5.16 15.26
CA ILE A 137 -21.20 4.82 15.18
C ILE A 137 -21.55 4.36 13.77
N PRO A 138 -22.57 3.51 13.58
CA PRO A 138 -23.10 3.21 12.26
C PRO A 138 -23.63 4.49 11.59
N LYS A 139 -23.39 4.66 10.29
CA LYS A 139 -23.94 5.80 9.52
C LYS A 139 -25.46 5.88 9.56
N SER A 140 -26.13 4.73 9.76
CA SER A 140 -27.57 4.66 9.95
C SER A 140 -28.07 5.36 11.22
N ALA A 141 -27.20 5.68 12.17
CA ALA A 141 -27.57 6.43 13.38
C ALA A 141 -27.66 7.95 13.14
N LEU A 142 -27.11 8.44 12.03
CA LEU A 142 -27.14 9.87 11.71
C LEU A 142 -28.56 10.30 11.32
N SER A 143 -29.03 11.41 11.90
CA SER A 143 -30.31 11.99 11.52
C SER A 143 -30.13 12.89 10.30
N LEU A 144 -30.89 12.61 9.23
CA LEU A 144 -30.85 13.36 7.97
C LEU A 144 -31.67 14.66 8.00
N GLU A 145 -32.54 14.85 8.99
CA GLU A 145 -33.48 15.98 9.06
C GLU A 145 -32.91 17.25 9.70
N SER A 146 -31.63 17.25 10.08
CA SER A 146 -31.03 18.33 10.85
C SER A 146 -30.07 19.19 10.07
N LEU A 147 -30.06 20.48 10.37
CA LEU A 147 -28.99 21.40 10.01
C LEU A 147 -27.74 21.07 10.84
N GLY A 148 -26.96 20.07 10.41
CA GLY A 148 -25.75 19.60 11.07
C GLY A 148 -25.82 18.13 11.50
N ASP A 149 -24.67 17.57 11.87
CA ASP A 149 -24.53 16.17 12.25
C ASP A 149 -25.11 15.98 13.67
N THR A 150 -26.19 15.20 13.75
CA THR A 150 -26.88 14.90 15.01
C THR A 150 -27.27 13.44 15.12
N VAL A 151 -27.32 12.95 16.33
CA VAL A 151 -27.82 11.62 16.68
C VAL A 151 -28.85 11.72 17.78
N TYR A 152 -29.64 10.66 17.96
CA TYR A 152 -30.51 10.49 19.13
C TYR A 152 -29.90 9.48 20.08
N VAL A 153 -29.77 9.84 21.33
CA VAL A 153 -29.30 8.98 22.42
C VAL A 153 -30.43 8.68 23.38
N VAL A 154 -30.40 7.49 23.97
CA VAL A 154 -31.36 7.07 25.00
C VAL A 154 -31.02 7.77 26.31
N ASN A 155 -31.94 8.55 26.83
CA ASN A 155 -31.85 9.19 28.16
C ASN A 155 -33.04 8.80 29.01
N GLY A 156 -32.90 7.71 29.77
CA GLY A 156 -34.04 7.07 30.49
C GLY A 156 -35.03 6.50 29.47
N ASP A 157 -36.30 6.95 29.52
CA ASP A 157 -37.37 6.53 28.61
C ASP A 157 -37.60 7.55 27.46
N LEU A 158 -36.64 8.45 27.21
CA LEU A 158 -36.76 9.54 26.25
C LEU A 158 -35.60 9.52 25.26
N ALA A 159 -35.88 9.86 23.99
CA ALA A 159 -34.87 10.16 22.98
C ALA A 159 -34.35 11.59 23.19
N ALA A 160 -33.06 11.75 23.41
CA ALA A 160 -32.43 13.05 23.53
C ALA A 160 -31.61 13.33 22.26
N ARG A 161 -31.90 14.45 21.62
CA ARG A 161 -31.12 14.89 20.43
C ARG A 161 -29.77 15.45 20.86
N ARG A 162 -28.70 14.97 20.26
CA ARG A 162 -27.32 15.37 20.58
C ARG A 162 -26.56 15.76 19.33
N PRO A 163 -26.06 17.00 19.24
CA PRO A 163 -25.15 17.40 18.18
C PRO A 163 -23.80 16.71 18.36
N ILE A 164 -23.23 16.25 17.25
CA ILE A 164 -21.93 15.58 17.24
C ILE A 164 -21.02 16.21 16.21
N GLN A 165 -19.73 15.96 16.36
CA GLN A 165 -18.72 16.30 15.36
C GLN A 165 -18.17 15.02 14.78
N LEU A 166 -18.29 14.86 13.45
CA LEU A 166 -17.82 13.69 12.74
C LEU A 166 -16.34 13.81 12.39
N GLY A 167 -15.67 12.67 12.37
CA GLY A 167 -14.31 12.48 11.90
C GLY A 167 -14.26 11.70 10.59
N TYR A 168 -13.41 10.69 10.54
CA TYR A 168 -13.27 9.84 9.36
C TYR A 168 -14.48 8.91 9.17
N GLU A 169 -14.79 8.69 7.89
CA GLU A 169 -15.83 7.75 7.48
C GLU A 169 -15.19 6.48 6.90
N GLU A 170 -15.65 5.33 7.36
CA GLU A 170 -15.26 4.04 6.80
C GLU A 170 -16.52 3.24 6.47
N ALA A 171 -16.64 2.76 5.22
CA ALA A 171 -17.75 1.94 4.74
C ALA A 171 -19.11 2.29 5.40
N ASP A 172 -19.52 1.52 6.43
CA ASP A 172 -20.81 1.64 7.11
C ASP A 172 -20.74 2.39 8.46
N THR A 173 -19.55 2.84 8.86
CA THR A 173 -19.32 3.52 10.14
C THR A 173 -18.73 4.92 9.93
N VAL A 174 -18.88 5.76 10.96
CA VAL A 174 -18.29 7.09 11.00
C VAL A 174 -17.74 7.35 12.41
N GLU A 175 -16.58 7.97 12.45
CA GLU A 175 -15.94 8.41 13.69
C GLU A 175 -16.68 9.59 14.30
N VAL A 176 -16.79 9.61 15.62
CA VAL A 176 -17.32 10.74 16.39
C VAL A 176 -16.18 11.35 17.20
N ILE A 177 -15.80 12.58 16.84
CA ILE A 177 -14.73 13.33 17.51
C ILE A 177 -15.23 13.92 18.84
N SER A 178 -16.48 14.37 18.86
CA SER A 178 -17.08 14.96 20.08
C SER A 178 -18.61 14.86 20.05
N GLY A 179 -19.22 14.95 21.22
CA GLY A 179 -20.68 14.93 21.40
C GLY A 179 -21.24 13.61 21.89
N LEU A 180 -20.46 12.51 21.88
CA LEU A 180 -20.84 11.22 22.50
C LEU A 180 -19.77 10.76 23.48
N GLU A 181 -20.20 9.92 24.41
CA GLU A 181 -19.35 9.20 25.35
C GLU A 181 -19.41 7.68 25.07
N GLU A 182 -18.40 6.92 25.48
CA GLU A 182 -18.25 5.49 25.19
C GLU A 182 -19.43 4.60 25.59
N ASN A 183 -20.20 5.00 26.59
CA ASN A 183 -21.38 4.25 27.09
C ASN A 183 -22.71 4.83 26.64
N ASP A 184 -22.75 5.81 25.77
CA ASP A 184 -23.98 6.35 25.20
C ASP A 184 -24.69 5.31 24.33
N HIS A 185 -26.01 5.18 24.52
CA HIS A 185 -26.84 4.30 23.69
C HIS A 185 -27.45 5.10 22.54
N VAL A 186 -26.92 4.93 21.35
CA VAL A 186 -27.35 5.65 20.15
C VAL A 186 -28.45 4.88 19.44
N ILE A 187 -29.52 5.59 19.05
CA ILE A 187 -30.66 5.02 18.31
C ILE A 187 -30.26 4.87 16.85
N VAL A 188 -30.27 3.64 16.32
CA VAL A 188 -29.85 3.30 14.95
C VAL A 188 -31.00 2.97 14.00
N VAL A 189 -32.22 2.82 14.54
CA VAL A 189 -33.43 2.50 13.78
C VAL A 189 -34.61 3.33 14.30
N GLY A 190 -35.37 3.96 13.40
CA GLY A 190 -36.50 4.78 13.71
C GLY A 190 -36.19 6.24 14.05
N GLN A 191 -34.93 6.66 13.91
CA GLN A 191 -34.45 8.00 14.22
C GLN A 191 -35.10 9.11 13.38
N ASP A 192 -35.51 8.80 12.11
CA ASP A 192 -36.07 9.78 11.17
C ASP A 192 -37.42 10.35 11.53
N GLY A 193 -38.05 9.81 12.56
CA GLY A 193 -39.34 10.32 13.07
C GLY A 193 -39.27 10.84 14.51
N LEU A 194 -38.07 10.89 15.10
CA LEU A 194 -37.89 11.32 16.49
C LEU A 194 -37.73 12.83 16.57
N SER A 195 -38.36 13.39 17.61
CA SER A 195 -38.07 14.74 18.09
C SER A 195 -37.39 14.67 19.45
N ASP A 196 -36.71 15.74 19.81
CA ASP A 196 -36.09 15.81 21.14
C ASP A 196 -37.16 15.63 22.27
N GLY A 197 -36.89 14.70 23.20
CA GLY A 197 -37.80 14.34 24.25
C GLY A 197 -38.91 13.36 23.86
N THR A 198 -38.86 12.74 22.68
CA THR A 198 -39.85 11.69 22.31
C THR A 198 -39.72 10.47 23.19
N PRO A 199 -40.81 9.92 23.79
CA PRO A 199 -40.78 8.65 24.52
C PRO A 199 -40.41 7.48 23.62
N ILE A 200 -39.55 6.56 24.10
CA ILE A 200 -39.02 5.39 23.39
C ILE A 200 -39.20 4.11 24.20
#